data_8b19d4363b4d3e8bb27166979aea1545
#
_entry.id   8b19d4363b4d3e8bb27166979aea1545
#
_cell.length_a   1.000
_cell.length_b   1.000
_cell.length_c   1.000
_cell.angle_alpha   90.00
_cell.angle_beta   90.00
_cell.angle_gamma   90.00
#
_symmetry.space_group_name_H-M   'P 1'
#
loop_
_entity.id
_entity.type
_entity.pdbx_description
1 polymer ?
#
loop_
_entity_poly.entity_id
_entity_poly.type
_entity_poly.pdbx_seq_one_letter_code
_entity_poly.pdbx_strand_id
1 'polypeptide(L)'
;MASCALKQLDAGHVELKTMRVGAAYRGSAAAQQVLEHALAQARAGGAKRISLETGTEAFFTPARRFYQRNGFVPCEPFGSYHPDPNSCFMTLAL
;
A
#
# COMPACT_ATOMS: atom_id res chain seq x y z
N MET A 1 10.55 9.40 -11.01
CA MET A 1 9.23 9.96 -10.77
C MET A 1 8.43 9.05 -9.84
N ALA A 2 7.69 9.62 -8.93
CA ALA A 2 6.88 8.87 -7.97
C ALA A 2 5.41 8.94 -8.36
N SER A 3 4.67 7.84 -8.22
CA SER A 3 3.25 7.79 -8.54
C SER A 3 2.55 6.71 -7.73
N CYS A 4 1.22 6.83 -7.64
CA CYS A 4 0.38 5.81 -7.02
C CYS A 4 -0.94 5.70 -7.77
N ALA A 5 -1.64 4.58 -7.56
CA ALA A 5 -2.98 4.34 -8.08
C ALA A 5 -3.82 3.67 -7.01
N LEU A 6 -5.05 4.11 -6.87
CA LEU A 6 -6.02 3.55 -5.92
C LEU A 6 -7.15 2.87 -6.69
N LYS A 7 -7.61 1.74 -6.17
CA LYS A 7 -8.75 1.01 -6.71
C LYS A 7 -9.82 0.89 -5.64
N GLN A 8 -11.05 1.28 -5.97
CA GLN A 8 -12.18 1.09 -5.07
C GLN A 8 -12.52 -0.40 -4.98
N LEU A 9 -12.51 -0.97 -3.79
CA LEU A 9 -12.89 -2.37 -3.57
C LEU A 9 -14.36 -2.49 -3.19
N ASP A 10 -14.79 -1.65 -2.25
CA ASP A 10 -16.19 -1.51 -1.85
C ASP A 10 -16.37 -0.15 -1.18
N ALA A 11 -17.56 0.10 -0.61
CA ALA A 11 -17.80 1.35 0.09
C ALA A 11 -16.88 1.46 1.31
N GLY A 12 -15.93 2.37 1.26
CA GLY A 12 -15.02 2.63 2.37
C GLY A 12 -13.72 1.82 2.35
N HIS A 13 -13.51 0.95 1.36
CA HIS A 13 -12.27 0.16 1.27
C HIS A 13 -11.63 0.35 -0.10
N VAL A 14 -10.39 0.82 -0.12
CA VAL A 14 -9.62 1.02 -1.36
C VAL A 14 -8.33 0.21 -1.30
N GLU A 15 -7.82 -0.13 -2.46
CA GLU A 15 -6.54 -0.82 -2.61
C GLU A 15 -5.52 0.13 -3.19
N LEU A 16 -4.31 0.14 -2.60
CA LEU A 16 -3.16 0.81 -3.19
C LEU A 16 -2.55 -0.14 -4.22
N LYS A 17 -2.94 0.03 -5.49
CA LYS A 17 -2.54 -0.89 -6.56
C LYS A 17 -1.09 -0.72 -6.94
N THR A 18 -0.65 0.53 -7.04
CA THR A 18 0.67 0.84 -7.56
C THR A 18 1.23 2.02 -6.80
N MET A 19 2.40 1.83 -6.24
CA MET A 19 3.21 2.93 -5.74
C MET A 19 4.60 2.79 -6.36
N ARG A 20 4.93 3.69 -7.28
CA ARG A 20 6.20 3.66 -7.98
C ARG A 20 7.03 4.85 -7.57
N VAL A 21 8.26 4.57 -7.19
CA VAL A 21 9.25 5.58 -6.87
C VAL A 21 10.50 5.21 -7.66
N GLY A 22 11.11 6.16 -8.33
CA GLY A 22 12.35 5.93 -9.06
C GLY A 22 13.39 5.30 -8.13
N ALA A 23 14.26 4.44 -8.69
CA ALA A 23 15.22 3.67 -7.89
C ALA A 23 16.06 4.58 -6.98
N ALA A 24 16.42 5.78 -7.45
CA ALA A 24 17.20 6.74 -6.68
C ALA A 24 16.45 7.33 -5.48
N TYR A 25 15.14 7.14 -5.40
CA TYR A 25 14.29 7.73 -4.35
C TYR A 25 13.72 6.69 -3.42
N ARG A 26 14.03 5.41 -3.59
CA ARG A 26 13.55 4.34 -2.70
C ARG A 26 14.01 4.59 -1.27
N GLY A 27 13.05 4.46 -0.34
CA GLY A 27 13.32 4.71 1.08
C GLY A 27 13.52 6.18 1.42
N SER A 28 13.29 7.09 0.47
CA SER A 28 13.50 8.52 0.63
C SER A 28 12.22 9.24 1.04
N ALA A 29 12.34 10.54 1.27
CA ALA A 29 11.20 11.41 1.54
C ALA A 29 10.19 11.40 0.39
N ALA A 30 10.62 11.15 -0.85
CA ALA A 30 9.69 11.09 -1.99
C ALA A 30 8.69 9.95 -1.85
N ALA A 31 9.13 8.76 -1.41
CA ALA A 31 8.23 7.64 -1.18
C ALA A 31 7.21 7.97 -0.10
N GLN A 32 7.66 8.59 0.99
CA GLN A 32 6.80 8.99 2.09
C GLN A 32 5.75 10.00 1.63
N GLN A 33 6.14 10.97 0.82
CA GLN A 33 5.21 11.98 0.30
C GLN A 33 4.15 11.36 -0.61
N VAL A 34 4.54 10.40 -1.46
CA VAL A 34 3.59 9.71 -2.34
C VAL A 34 2.58 8.92 -1.51
N LEU A 35 3.03 8.19 -0.48
CA LEU A 35 2.12 7.44 0.38
C LEU A 35 1.17 8.38 1.12
N GLU A 36 1.68 9.46 1.71
CA GLU A 36 0.85 10.44 2.41
C GLU A 36 -0.21 11.04 1.50
N HIS A 37 0.15 11.33 0.25
CA HIS A 37 -0.80 11.83 -0.73
C HIS A 37 -1.89 10.80 -1.03
N ALA A 38 -1.51 9.52 -1.20
CA ALA A 38 -2.47 8.44 -1.44
C ALA A 38 -3.43 8.28 -0.26
N LEU A 39 -2.92 8.34 0.97
CA LEU A 39 -3.75 8.25 2.17
C LEU A 39 -4.72 9.43 2.26
N ALA A 40 -4.25 10.63 1.95
CA ALA A 40 -5.11 11.83 1.96
C ALA A 40 -6.21 11.71 0.90
N GLN A 41 -5.90 11.23 -0.30
CA GLN A 41 -6.88 11.02 -1.35
C GLN A 41 -7.92 9.98 -0.93
N ALA A 42 -7.48 8.87 -0.31
CA ALA A 42 -8.39 7.84 0.16
C ALA A 42 -9.35 8.39 1.21
N ARG A 43 -8.85 9.15 2.19
CA ARG A 43 -9.69 9.77 3.22
C ARG A 43 -10.68 10.77 2.61
N ALA A 44 -10.21 11.59 1.67
CA ALA A 44 -11.07 12.59 1.02
C ALA A 44 -12.19 11.93 0.22
N GLY A 45 -11.95 10.74 -0.30
CA GLY A 45 -12.97 9.94 -1.01
C GLY A 45 -13.89 9.16 -0.09
N GLY A 46 -13.75 9.28 1.23
CA GLY A 46 -14.61 8.60 2.19
C GLY A 46 -14.14 7.19 2.56
N ALA A 47 -12.94 6.79 2.17
CA ALA A 47 -12.41 5.48 2.53
C ALA A 47 -12.13 5.41 4.03
N LYS A 48 -12.44 4.27 4.62
CA LYS A 48 -12.17 3.99 6.04
C LYS A 48 -11.01 3.01 6.21
N ARG A 49 -10.57 2.38 5.13
CA ARG A 49 -9.48 1.40 5.13
C ARG A 49 -8.79 1.40 3.78
N ILE A 50 -7.48 1.25 3.82
CA ILE A 50 -6.66 1.07 2.62
C ILE A 50 -5.83 -0.21 2.79
N SER A 51 -5.75 -1.01 1.74
CA SER A 51 -5.02 -2.27 1.76
C SER A 51 -4.10 -2.36 0.56
N LEU A 52 -3.09 -3.22 0.65
CA LEU A 52 -2.14 -3.43 -0.44
C LEU A 52 -1.66 -4.87 -0.44
N GLU A 53 -1.11 -5.26 -1.59
CA GLU A 53 -0.42 -6.54 -1.76
C GLU A 53 1.01 -6.24 -2.16
N THR A 54 1.96 -6.94 -1.54
CA THR A 54 3.38 -6.85 -1.88
C THR A 54 3.98 -8.25 -1.80
N GLY A 55 5.23 -8.41 -2.23
CA GLY A 55 5.88 -9.72 -2.25
C GLY A 55 6.46 -10.11 -0.91
N THR A 56 6.64 -11.43 -0.73
CA THR A 56 7.27 -12.00 0.46
C THR A 56 8.78 -12.18 0.30
N GLU A 57 9.31 -12.07 -0.92
CA GLU A 57 10.74 -12.25 -1.18
C GLU A 57 11.57 -11.16 -0.50
N ALA A 58 12.85 -11.47 -0.26
CA ALA A 58 13.78 -10.54 0.39
C ALA A 58 13.90 -9.20 -0.35
N PHE A 59 13.73 -9.21 -1.67
CA PHE A 59 13.72 -7.99 -2.48
C PHE A 59 12.67 -6.99 -1.98
N PHE A 60 11.54 -7.48 -1.46
CA PHE A 60 10.44 -6.64 -1.01
C PHE A 60 10.52 -6.28 0.49
N THR A 61 11.56 -6.71 1.20
CA THR A 61 11.72 -6.41 2.63
C THR A 61 11.70 -4.89 2.90
N PRO A 62 12.41 -4.04 2.14
CA PRO A 62 12.34 -2.59 2.38
C PRO A 62 10.93 -2.04 2.21
N ALA A 63 10.18 -2.54 1.23
CA ALA A 63 8.79 -2.10 1.02
C ALA A 63 7.91 -2.47 2.20
N ARG A 64 8.00 -3.73 2.68
CA ARG A 64 7.21 -4.17 3.84
C ARG A 64 7.53 -3.34 5.08
N ARG A 65 8.82 -3.06 5.33
CA ARG A 65 9.24 -2.22 6.46
C ARG A 65 8.71 -0.81 6.34
N PHE A 66 8.74 -0.26 5.13
CA PHE A 66 8.21 1.07 4.86
C PHE A 66 6.72 1.16 5.21
N TYR A 67 5.92 0.18 4.75
CA TYR A 67 4.50 0.16 5.07
C TYR A 67 4.26 -0.04 6.57
N GLN A 68 5.03 -0.91 7.22
CA GLN A 68 4.92 -1.13 8.67
C GLN A 68 5.19 0.16 9.45
N ARG A 69 6.20 0.92 9.05
CA ARG A 69 6.51 2.21 9.70
C ARG A 69 5.37 3.21 9.55
N ASN A 70 4.55 3.06 8.53
CA ASN A 70 3.39 3.92 8.28
C ASN A 70 2.10 3.36 8.88
N GLY A 71 2.19 2.33 9.70
CA GLY A 71 1.05 1.80 10.44
C GLY A 71 0.31 0.65 9.78
N PHE A 72 0.74 0.20 8.60
CA PHE A 72 0.14 -0.98 7.97
C PHE A 72 0.48 -2.23 8.76
N VAL A 73 -0.50 -3.13 8.85
CA VAL A 73 -0.34 -4.42 9.54
C VAL A 73 -0.70 -5.55 8.58
N PRO A 74 -0.15 -6.76 8.79
CA PRO A 74 -0.53 -7.92 7.97
C PRO A 74 -2.03 -8.19 8.07
N CYS A 75 -2.62 -8.65 6.96
CA CYS A 75 -4.03 -8.99 6.92
C CYS A 75 -4.27 -10.17 5.98
N GLU A 76 -5.52 -10.66 5.97
CA GLU A 76 -5.97 -11.68 5.04
C GLU A 76 -6.05 -11.14 3.61
N PRO A 77 -6.02 -11.99 2.59
CA PRO A 77 -6.28 -11.56 1.22
C PRO A 77 -7.62 -10.82 1.13
N PHE A 78 -7.65 -9.79 0.31
CA PHE A 78 -8.84 -8.94 0.14
C PHE A 78 -9.22 -8.86 -1.33
N GLY A 79 -10.39 -8.31 -1.63
CA GLY A 79 -10.87 -8.19 -3.00
C GLY A 79 -10.97 -9.55 -3.67
N SER A 80 -10.42 -9.69 -4.86
CA SER A 80 -10.40 -10.95 -5.60
C SER A 80 -9.12 -11.75 -5.41
N TYR A 81 -8.24 -11.35 -4.48
CA TYR A 81 -7.00 -12.08 -4.22
C TYR A 81 -7.26 -13.40 -3.50
N HIS A 82 -6.40 -14.37 -3.79
CA HIS A 82 -6.36 -15.64 -3.08
C HIS A 82 -5.08 -15.74 -2.27
N PRO A 83 -5.03 -16.58 -1.22
CA PRO A 83 -3.77 -16.83 -0.51
C PRO A 83 -2.70 -17.31 -1.46
N ASP A 84 -1.50 -16.74 -1.34
CA ASP A 84 -0.36 -17.06 -2.20
C ASP A 84 0.91 -16.93 -1.35
N PRO A 85 1.80 -17.94 -1.32
CA PRO A 85 3.02 -17.86 -0.53
C PRO A 85 3.97 -16.75 -0.99
N ASN A 86 3.81 -16.26 -2.21
CA ASN A 86 4.61 -15.15 -2.74
C ASN A 86 4.00 -13.79 -2.50
N SER A 87 2.84 -13.72 -1.87
CA SER A 87 2.12 -12.46 -1.63
C SER A 87 1.96 -12.19 -0.14
N CYS A 88 2.16 -10.93 0.22
CA CYS A 88 1.93 -10.42 1.56
C CYS A 88 0.85 -9.34 1.47
N PHE A 89 -0.20 -9.48 2.26
CA PHE A 89 -1.32 -8.52 2.28
C PHE A 89 -1.24 -7.68 3.54
N MET A 90 -1.41 -6.37 3.38
CA MET A 90 -1.30 -5.42 4.49
C MET A 90 -2.45 -4.43 4.42
N THR A 91 -2.84 -3.91 5.56
CA THR A 91 -3.98 -3.00 5.67
C THR A 91 -3.73 -1.92 6.70
N LEU A 92 -4.40 -0.78 6.52
CA LEU A 92 -4.36 0.35 7.44
C LEU A 92 -5.77 0.92 7.59
N ALA A 93 -6.21 1.08 8.83
CA ALA A 93 -7.44 1.79 9.14
C ALA A 93 -7.20 3.29 9.01
N LEU A 94 -8.10 3.97 8.31
CA LEU A 94 -7.98 5.41 8.04
C LEU A 94 -8.77 6.28 9.03
#